data_48b6ca67f214650d5418e39bd58a2e23
#
_entry.id   48b6ca67f214650d5418e39bd58a2e23
#
_cell.length_a   1.000
_cell.length_b   1.000
_cell.length_c   1.000
_cell.angle_alpha   90.00
_cell.angle_beta   90.00
_cell.angle_gamma   90.00
#
_symmetry.space_group_name_H-M   'P 1'
#
loop_
_entity.id
_entity.type
_entity.pdbx_description
1 polymer ?
#
loop_
_entity_poly.entity_id
_entity_poly.type
_entity_poly.pdbx_seq_one_letter_code
_entity_poly.pdbx_strand_id
1 'polypeptide(L)' 'MSNTNYPRQLQQLGLNIARYRKLCGLTQEELAALISMSRTHLSNLEAPGQITSISLEKLFTIADVLNVSPASLLSFD' A
#
# COMPACT_ATOMS: atom_id res chain seq x y z
N MET A 1 12.10 -11.12 9.03
CA MET A 1 11.44 -12.16 8.21
C MET A 1 9.93 -12.13 8.45
N SER A 2 9.17 -12.22 7.38
CA SER A 2 7.70 -12.23 7.49
C SER A 2 7.19 -13.59 7.97
N ASN A 3 6.22 -13.58 8.90
CA ASN A 3 5.56 -14.81 9.37
C ASN A 3 4.19 -15.00 8.73
N THR A 4 3.91 -14.24 7.68
CA THR A 4 2.60 -14.31 7.03
C THR A 4 2.46 -15.60 6.21
N ASN A 5 1.24 -16.12 6.18
CA ASN A 5 0.85 -17.21 5.29
C ASN A 5 0.30 -16.67 3.96
N TYR A 6 0.33 -15.35 3.77
CA TYR A 6 -0.29 -14.69 2.62
C TYR A 6 0.68 -13.72 1.92
N PRO A 7 1.90 -14.19 1.56
CA PRO A 7 2.89 -13.28 0.96
C PRO A 7 2.44 -12.72 -0.38
N ARG A 8 1.76 -13.53 -1.20
CA ARG A 8 1.29 -13.08 -2.51
C ARG A 8 0.26 -11.96 -2.38
N GLN A 9 -0.68 -12.13 -1.45
CA GLN A 9 -1.73 -11.13 -1.24
C GLN A 9 -1.15 -9.81 -0.73
N LEU A 10 -0.19 -9.88 0.19
CA LEU A 10 0.45 -8.66 0.70
C LEU A 10 1.28 -7.95 -0.37
N GLN A 11 1.98 -8.71 -1.22
CA GLN A 11 2.70 -8.13 -2.34
C GLN A 11 1.74 -7.46 -3.31
N GLN A 12 0.63 -8.12 -3.62
CA GLN A 12 -0.36 -7.57 -4.54
C GLN A 12 -1.00 -6.30 -3.98
N LEU A 13 -1.27 -6.28 -2.68
CA LEU A 13 -1.76 -5.07 -2.01
C LEU A 13 -0.78 -3.92 -2.21
N GLY A 14 0.50 -4.15 -1.97
CA GLY A 14 1.53 -3.13 -2.15
C GLY A 14 1.60 -2.62 -3.58
N LEU A 15 1.50 -3.53 -4.56
CA LEU A 15 1.49 -3.15 -5.97
C LEU A 15 0.25 -2.34 -6.32
N ASN A 16 -0.91 -2.71 -5.77
CA ASN A 16 -2.14 -1.95 -5.99
C ASN A 16 -2.02 -0.54 -5.42
N ILE A 17 -1.45 -0.39 -4.24
CA ILE A 17 -1.22 0.91 -3.63
C ILE A 17 -0.31 1.76 -4.53
N ALA A 18 0.78 1.19 -5.01
CA ALA A 18 1.71 1.90 -5.89
C ALA A 18 1.02 2.34 -7.18
N ARG A 19 0.19 1.47 -7.75
CA ARG A 19 -0.54 1.77 -8.97
C ARG A 19 -1.48 2.95 -8.80
N TYR A 20 -2.32 2.91 -7.77
CA TYR A 20 -3.27 4.00 -7.53
C TYR A 20 -2.57 5.28 -7.11
N ARG A 21 -1.46 5.16 -6.35
CA ARG A 21 -0.65 6.33 -6.01
C ARG A 21 -0.16 7.04 -7.27
N LYS A 22 0.38 6.28 -8.21
CA LYS A 22 0.88 6.84 -9.47
C LYS A 22 -0.24 7.45 -10.31
N LEU A 23 -1.40 6.80 -10.31
CA LEU A 23 -2.57 7.34 -11.02
C LEU A 23 -3.03 8.67 -10.42
N CYS A 24 -2.83 8.86 -9.12
CA CYS A 24 -3.14 10.13 -8.45
C CYS A 24 -2.02 11.17 -8.61
N GLY A 25 -0.92 10.81 -9.25
CA GLY A 25 0.20 11.73 -9.45
C GLY A 25 1.01 12.00 -8.21
N LEU A 26 0.96 11.10 -7.22
CA LEU A 26 1.67 11.29 -5.95
C LEU A 26 3.00 10.54 -5.96
N THR A 27 4.04 11.18 -5.40
CA THR A 27 5.29 10.49 -5.10
C THR A 27 5.12 9.66 -3.83
N GLN A 28 6.04 8.72 -3.59
CA GLN A 28 6.05 7.96 -2.34
C GLN A 28 6.13 8.89 -1.13
N GLU A 29 6.98 9.92 -1.23
CA GLU A 29 7.15 10.89 -0.15
C GLU A 29 5.84 11.63 0.15
N GLU A 30 5.14 12.05 -0.90
CA GLU A 30 3.87 12.75 -0.74
C GLU A 30 2.80 11.86 -0.11
N LEU A 31 2.65 10.65 -0.60
CA LEU A 31 1.65 9.74 -0.03
C LEU A 31 2.01 9.39 1.42
N ALA A 32 3.28 9.09 1.69
CA ALA A 32 3.70 8.75 3.05
C ALA A 32 3.34 9.85 4.03
N ALA A 33 3.57 11.11 3.65
CA ALA A 33 3.21 12.26 4.49
C ALA A 33 1.70 12.31 4.75
N LEU A 34 0.90 12.08 3.70
CA LEU A 34 -0.56 12.16 3.80
C LEU A 34 -1.17 11.06 4.67
N ILE A 35 -0.52 9.91 4.76
CA ILE A 35 -1.04 8.78 5.53
C ILE A 35 -0.28 8.55 6.83
N SER A 36 0.57 9.50 7.22
CA SER A 36 1.37 9.42 8.45
C SER A 36 2.19 8.13 8.52
N MET A 37 2.86 7.82 7.44
CA MET A 37 3.73 6.65 7.30
C MET A 37 5.12 7.11 6.91
N SER A 38 6.17 6.43 7.35
CA SER A 38 7.51 6.76 6.89
C SER A 38 7.65 6.40 5.40
N ARG A 39 8.46 7.16 4.68
CA ARG A 39 8.74 6.85 3.28
C ARG A 39 9.36 5.48 3.13
N THR A 40 10.25 5.11 4.05
CA THR A 40 10.89 3.79 4.03
C THR A 40 9.86 2.68 4.15
N HIS A 41 8.89 2.82 5.06
CA HIS A 41 7.84 1.82 5.23
C HIS A 41 7.00 1.72 3.96
N LEU A 42 6.60 2.85 3.38
CA LEU A 42 5.82 2.86 2.14
C LEU A 42 6.62 2.25 0.98
N SER A 43 7.90 2.59 0.88
CA SER A 43 8.77 2.03 -0.14
C SER A 43 8.84 0.50 -0.03
N ASN A 44 8.98 -0.01 1.19
CA ASN A 44 9.00 -1.45 1.42
C ASN A 44 7.65 -2.09 1.09
N LEU A 45 6.55 -1.42 1.44
CA LEU A 45 5.19 -1.91 1.16
C LEU A 45 4.97 -2.06 -0.34
N GLU A 46 5.48 -1.13 -1.14
CA GLU A 46 5.29 -1.13 -2.59
C GLU A 46 6.31 -2.00 -3.33
N ALA A 47 7.41 -2.37 -2.67
CA ALA A 47 8.50 -3.10 -3.34
C ALA A 47 8.12 -4.56 -3.59
N PRO A 48 8.30 -5.07 -4.82
CA PRO A 48 7.92 -6.45 -5.14
C PRO A 48 8.65 -7.50 -4.33
N GLY A 49 9.88 -7.22 -3.89
CA GLY A 49 10.69 -8.18 -3.14
C GLY A 49 10.48 -8.13 -1.63
N GLN A 50 9.60 -7.27 -1.15
CA GLN A 50 9.36 -7.09 0.27
C GLN A 50 7.97 -7.57 0.65
N ILE A 51 7.87 -8.25 1.81
CA ILE A 51 6.58 -8.67 2.34
C ILE A 51 6.32 -7.82 3.58
N THR A 52 5.42 -6.87 3.43
CA THR A 52 5.10 -5.89 4.47
C THR A 52 3.59 -5.83 4.64
N SER A 53 3.14 -5.80 5.88
CA SER A 53 1.70 -5.67 6.17
C SER A 53 1.39 -4.28 6.72
N ILE A 54 0.12 -3.94 6.71
CA ILE A 54 -0.39 -2.71 7.29
C ILE A 54 -1.63 -3.04 8.14
N SER A 55 -1.97 -2.14 9.04
CA SER A 55 -3.21 -2.29 9.80
C SER A 55 -4.40 -2.03 8.88
N LEU A 56 -5.56 -2.52 9.29
CA LEU A 56 -6.79 -2.27 8.57
C LEU A 56 -7.12 -0.76 8.55
N GLU A 57 -6.87 -0.07 9.64
CA GLU A 57 -7.07 1.38 9.69
C GLU A 57 -6.19 2.09 8.67
N LYS A 58 -4.92 1.67 8.55
CA LYS A 58 -4.03 2.27 7.57
C LYS A 58 -4.51 2.00 6.15
N LEU A 59 -5.05 0.81 5.90
CA LEU A 59 -5.64 0.48 4.61
C LEU A 59 -6.78 1.46 4.26
N PHE A 60 -7.65 1.74 5.22
CA PHE A 60 -8.75 2.68 5.02
C PHE A 60 -8.24 4.10 4.76
N THR A 61 -7.20 4.52 5.49
CA THR A 61 -6.58 5.84 5.30
C THR A 61 -6.00 5.97 3.88
N ILE A 62 -5.31 4.94 3.42
CA ILE A 62 -4.72 4.92 2.08
C ILE A 62 -5.80 5.01 1.02
N ALA A 63 -6.84 4.19 1.15
CA ALA A 63 -7.95 4.20 0.20
C ALA A 63 -8.62 5.57 0.13
N ASP A 64 -8.79 6.21 1.28
CA ASP A 64 -9.41 7.52 1.38
C ASP A 64 -8.56 8.58 0.65
N VAL A 65 -7.26 8.60 0.91
CA VAL A 65 -6.34 9.56 0.29
C VAL A 65 -6.27 9.34 -1.23
N LEU A 66 -6.26 8.09 -1.67
CA LEU A 66 -6.20 7.75 -3.09
C LEU A 66 -7.55 7.83 -3.78
N ASN A 67 -8.61 8.09 -3.02
CA ASN A 67 -9.98 8.22 -3.53
C ASN A 67 -10.46 6.95 -4.24
N VAL A 68 -10.17 5.81 -3.64
CA VAL A 68 -10.64 4.50 -4.12
C VAL A 68 -11.30 3.77 -2.97
N SER A 69 -12.10 2.76 -3.30
CA SER A 69 -12.66 1.91 -2.25
C SER A 69 -11.57 1.01 -1.69
N PRO A 70 -11.64 0.63 -0.41
CA PRO A 70 -10.70 -0.36 0.12
C PRO A 70 -10.70 -1.65 -0.69
N ALA A 71 -11.85 -2.04 -1.24
CA ALA A 71 -11.95 -3.22 -2.09
C ALA A 71 -11.06 -3.13 -3.31
N SER A 72 -10.88 -1.93 -3.87
CA SER A 72 -9.99 -1.74 -5.02
C SER A 72 -8.55 -2.10 -4.69
N LEU A 73 -8.11 -1.77 -3.47
CA LEU A 73 -6.76 -2.12 -3.03
C LEU A 73 -6.60 -3.61 -2.78
N LEU A 74 -7.69 -4.31 -2.52
CA LEU A 74 -7.71 -5.75 -2.21
C LEU A 74 -8.13 -6.59 -3.40
N SER A 75 -8.14 -6.02 -4.59
CA SER A 75 -8.50 -6.74 -5.81
C SER A 75 -7.25 -7.45 -6.35
N PHE A 76 -7.21 -8.77 -6.23
CA PHE A 76 -6.02 -9.58 -6.52
C PHE A 76 -6.24 -10.47 -7.74
N ASP A 77 -6.43 -9.87 -8.86
CA ASP A 77 -6.64 -10.60 -10.12
C ASP A 77 -5.35 -11.03 -10.79
#